data_0206b254f50670a838e88c72cb229b30
#
_entry.id   0206b254f50670a838e88c72cb229b30
#
_cell.length_a   1.000
_cell.length_b   1.000
_cell.length_c   1.000
_cell.angle_alpha   90.00
_cell.angle_beta   90.00
_cell.angle_gamma   90.00
#
_symmetry.space_group_name_H-M   'P 1'
#
loop_
_entity.id
_entity.type
_entity.pdbx_description
1 polymer ?
#
loop_
_entity_poly.entity_id
_entity_poly.type
_entity_poly.pdbx_seq_one_letter_code
_entity_poly.pdbx_strand_id
1 'polypeptide(L)'
;MPFTHTYTTTFSRPGESSTGSASFTSTGEINLNKDVAANGTATFDVDYVPSKLKSIFIKGTGSFTLQAKDSSNANLGSALTITSSSTTVLGTTITNAQFYWFTGSNTGSQPLCNSASLSTAIASIVATDTSGAANTVSITILYEAA
;
A
#
# COMPACT_ATOMS: atom_id res chain seq x y z
N MET A 1 -3.25 0.02 23.30
CA MET A 1 -1.94 -0.62 23.00
C MET A 1 -1.44 -0.07 21.69
N PRO A 2 -0.17 0.23 21.55
CA PRO A 2 0.38 0.63 20.27
C PRO A 2 0.44 -0.55 19.30
N PHE A 3 0.24 -0.27 18.02
CA PHE A 3 0.43 -1.22 16.93
C PHE A 3 1.86 -1.12 16.42
N THR A 4 2.44 -2.22 15.99
CA THR A 4 3.81 -2.26 15.46
C THR A 4 3.84 -2.99 14.13
N HIS A 5 4.35 -2.33 13.10
CA HIS A 5 4.67 -2.94 11.82
C HIS A 5 6.18 -3.13 11.71
N THR A 6 6.59 -4.31 11.31
CA THR A 6 8.00 -4.61 11.06
C THR A 6 8.19 -5.00 9.60
N TYR A 7 9.12 -4.35 8.95
CA TYR A 7 9.55 -4.67 7.61
C TYR A 7 10.94 -5.28 7.68
N THR A 8 11.11 -6.43 7.05
CA THR A 8 12.39 -7.16 7.01
C THR A 8 12.77 -7.44 5.56
N THR A 9 14.00 -7.10 5.16
CA THR A 9 14.57 -7.44 3.88
C THR A 9 15.72 -8.41 4.08
N THR A 10 15.80 -9.41 3.21
CA THR A 10 16.91 -10.36 3.19
C THR A 10 17.52 -10.36 1.80
N PHE A 11 18.83 -10.12 1.75
CA PHE A 11 19.65 -10.39 0.58
C PHE A 11 20.36 -11.72 0.79
N SER A 12 20.29 -12.61 -0.22
CA SER A 12 20.93 -13.92 -0.16
C SER A 12 21.60 -14.26 -1.47
N ARG A 13 22.83 -14.74 -1.39
CA ARG A 13 23.57 -15.37 -2.50
C ARG A 13 24.39 -16.52 -1.95
N PRO A 14 24.91 -17.44 -2.80
CA PRO A 14 25.74 -18.54 -2.32
C PRO A 14 26.92 -18.02 -1.46
N GLY A 15 26.99 -18.47 -0.21
CA GLY A 15 28.03 -18.08 0.74
C GLY A 15 27.81 -16.76 1.47
N GLU A 16 26.70 -16.06 1.21
CA GLU A 16 26.40 -14.78 1.87
C GLU A 16 24.90 -14.59 2.09
N SER A 17 24.53 -14.12 3.25
CA SER A 17 23.18 -13.67 3.58
C SER A 17 23.26 -12.44 4.48
N SER A 18 22.46 -11.43 4.17
CA SER A 18 22.34 -10.21 4.96
C SER A 18 20.87 -9.89 5.17
N THR A 19 20.50 -9.60 6.40
CA THR A 19 19.11 -9.25 6.77
C THR A 19 19.09 -7.91 7.47
N GLY A 20 18.20 -7.02 7.02
CA GLY A 20 17.93 -5.75 7.67
C GLY A 20 16.44 -5.65 8.02
N SER A 21 16.14 -5.01 9.14
CA SER A 21 14.76 -4.78 9.56
C SER A 21 14.58 -3.35 10.08
N ALA A 22 13.35 -2.83 9.88
CA ALA A 22 12.88 -1.59 10.46
C ALA A 22 11.51 -1.80 11.08
N SER A 23 11.28 -1.25 12.26
CA SER A 23 10.00 -1.33 12.97
C SER A 23 9.42 0.06 13.18
N PHE A 24 8.12 0.17 12.97
CA PHE A 24 7.34 1.39 13.13
C PHE A 24 6.23 1.11 14.13
N THR A 25 6.08 1.97 15.12
CA THR A 25 5.05 1.84 16.14
C THR A 25 4.17 3.09 16.15
N SER A 26 2.85 2.90 16.26
CA SER A 26 1.90 3.99 16.32
C SER A 26 0.61 3.60 17.06
N THR A 27 -0.26 4.57 17.27
CA THR A 27 -1.48 4.40 18.07
C THR A 27 -2.69 3.99 17.24
N GLY A 28 -2.66 4.11 15.91
CA GLY A 28 -3.74 3.75 15.01
C GLY A 28 -3.32 2.76 13.95
N GLU A 29 -4.20 1.80 13.66
CA GLU A 29 -4.05 0.85 12.56
C GLU A 29 -5.36 0.71 11.80
N ILE A 30 -5.27 0.68 10.48
CA ILE A 30 -6.36 0.34 9.57
C ILE A 30 -5.94 -0.93 8.83
N ASN A 31 -6.79 -1.95 8.86
CA ASN A 31 -6.55 -3.21 8.17
C ASN A 31 -7.82 -3.62 7.44
N LEU A 32 -7.79 -3.53 6.12
CA LEU A 32 -8.94 -3.75 5.25
C LEU A 32 -8.61 -4.76 4.15
N ASN A 33 -9.61 -5.57 3.82
CA ASN A 33 -9.53 -6.56 2.75
C ASN A 33 -10.84 -6.54 1.98
N LYS A 34 -10.77 -6.43 0.64
CA LYS A 34 -11.96 -6.46 -0.24
C LYS A 34 -11.68 -7.21 -1.53
N ASP A 35 -12.72 -7.88 -2.00
CA ASP A 35 -12.73 -8.44 -3.34
C ASP A 35 -13.11 -7.36 -4.35
N VAL A 36 -12.38 -7.34 -5.45
CA VAL A 36 -12.59 -6.46 -6.60
C VAL A 36 -12.96 -7.34 -7.77
N ALA A 37 -14.14 -7.14 -8.33
CA ALA A 37 -14.58 -7.90 -9.49
C ALA A 37 -13.66 -7.64 -10.70
N ALA A 38 -13.61 -8.56 -11.62
CA ALA A 38 -12.86 -8.41 -12.87
C ALA A 38 -13.26 -7.11 -13.59
N ASN A 39 -12.28 -6.25 -13.90
CA ASN A 39 -12.46 -4.91 -14.45
C ASN A 39 -13.37 -3.99 -13.60
N GLY A 40 -13.55 -4.32 -12.34
CA GLY A 40 -14.40 -3.58 -11.39
C GLY A 40 -13.62 -2.70 -10.44
N THR A 41 -14.34 -2.08 -9.51
CA THR A 41 -13.80 -1.21 -8.48
C THR A 41 -14.30 -1.62 -7.10
N ALA A 42 -13.50 -1.33 -6.07
CA ALA A 42 -13.92 -1.41 -4.68
C ALA A 42 -13.41 -0.18 -3.92
N THR A 43 -14.26 0.34 -3.03
CA THR A 43 -13.90 1.50 -2.20
C THR A 43 -13.56 1.03 -0.79
N PHE A 44 -12.39 1.44 -0.31
CA PHE A 44 -11.94 1.25 1.05
C PHE A 44 -12.17 2.56 1.81
N ASP A 45 -13.03 2.53 2.80
CA ASP A 45 -13.22 3.67 3.70
C ASP A 45 -12.06 3.67 4.69
N VAL A 46 -11.25 4.70 4.61
CA VAL A 46 -10.12 4.95 5.50
C VAL A 46 -10.34 6.31 6.15
N ASP A 47 -9.56 6.72 7.04
CA ASP A 47 -9.58 8.09 7.57
C ASP A 47 -8.23 8.36 8.19
N TYR A 48 -7.31 8.86 7.41
CA TYR A 48 -6.00 9.24 7.91
C TYR A 48 -5.47 10.50 7.21
N VAL A 49 -4.66 11.24 7.94
CA VAL A 49 -3.97 12.40 7.41
C VAL A 49 -2.58 11.97 6.95
N PRO A 50 -2.17 12.26 5.71
CA PRO A 50 -0.86 11.82 5.19
C PRO A 50 0.33 12.19 6.07
N SER A 51 0.31 13.33 6.73
CA SER A 51 1.40 13.75 7.65
C SER A 51 1.53 12.85 8.89
N LYS A 52 0.52 12.07 9.21
CA LYS A 52 0.49 11.15 10.37
C LYS A 52 0.72 9.69 9.97
N LEU A 53 0.88 9.41 8.70
CA LEU A 53 1.15 8.07 8.20
C LEU A 53 2.53 7.60 8.62
N LYS A 54 2.64 6.39 9.15
CA LYS A 54 3.91 5.75 9.53
C LYS A 54 4.34 4.67 8.56
N SER A 55 3.41 3.82 8.16
CA SER A 55 3.67 2.81 7.14
C SER A 55 2.38 2.41 6.44
N ILE A 56 2.51 1.95 5.20
CA ILE A 56 1.43 1.37 4.43
C ILE A 56 1.93 0.12 3.72
N PHE A 57 1.13 -0.94 3.79
CA PHE A 57 1.36 -2.16 3.06
C PHE A 57 0.11 -2.52 2.27
N ILE A 58 0.29 -2.75 0.98
CA ILE A 58 -0.78 -3.08 0.05
C ILE A 58 -0.38 -4.32 -0.71
N LYS A 59 -1.29 -5.25 -0.83
CA LYS A 59 -1.11 -6.43 -1.68
C LYS A 59 -2.40 -6.79 -2.39
N GLY A 60 -2.27 -7.46 -3.53
CA GLY A 60 -3.38 -8.02 -4.28
C GLY A 60 -2.99 -9.33 -4.95
N THR A 61 -3.99 -10.06 -5.41
CA THR A 61 -3.80 -11.32 -6.13
C THR A 61 -3.55 -11.08 -7.63
N GLY A 62 -3.81 -9.88 -8.14
CA GLY A 62 -3.56 -9.47 -9.52
C GLY A 62 -3.15 -8.00 -9.60
N SER A 63 -3.04 -7.45 -10.81
CA SER A 63 -2.73 -6.03 -11.03
C SER A 63 -3.93 -5.14 -10.75
N PHE A 64 -3.70 -3.98 -10.17
CA PHE A 64 -4.73 -3.00 -9.83
C PHE A 64 -4.15 -1.59 -9.70
N THR A 65 -5.03 -0.59 -9.72
CA THR A 65 -4.68 0.79 -9.39
C THR A 65 -5.39 1.22 -8.12
N LEU A 66 -4.80 2.15 -7.39
CA LEU A 66 -5.36 2.76 -6.19
C LEU A 66 -5.40 4.27 -6.36
N GLN A 67 -6.55 4.87 -6.10
CA GLN A 67 -6.74 6.31 -6.11
C GLN A 67 -7.23 6.79 -4.74
N ALA A 68 -6.44 7.65 -4.09
CA ALA A 68 -6.87 8.30 -2.87
C ALA A 68 -7.90 9.40 -3.17
N LYS A 69 -8.88 9.55 -2.28
CA LYS A 69 -9.94 10.55 -2.39
C LYS A 69 -10.19 11.23 -1.05
N ASP A 70 -10.58 12.49 -1.12
CA ASP A 70 -11.03 13.25 0.04
C ASP A 70 -12.52 12.98 0.39
N SER A 71 -13.01 13.65 1.42
CA SER A 71 -14.41 13.55 1.87
C SER A 71 -15.43 14.07 0.84
N SER A 72 -15.01 14.84 -0.13
CA SER A 72 -15.84 15.32 -1.25
C SER A 72 -15.78 14.39 -2.46
N ASN A 73 -15.12 13.25 -2.34
CA ASN A 73 -14.86 12.29 -3.41
C ASN A 73 -13.96 12.83 -4.55
N ALA A 74 -13.21 13.90 -4.28
CA ALA A 74 -12.21 14.40 -5.22
C ALA A 74 -10.93 13.58 -5.15
N ASN A 75 -10.26 13.39 -6.30
CA ASN A 75 -9.01 12.66 -6.34
C ASN A 75 -7.88 13.46 -5.66
N LEU A 76 -7.11 12.78 -4.83
CA LEU A 76 -5.92 13.31 -4.18
C LEU A 76 -4.68 12.68 -4.82
N GLY A 77 -3.92 13.51 -5.51
CA GLY A 77 -2.71 13.08 -6.19
C GLY A 77 -2.96 12.12 -7.37
N SER A 78 -1.91 11.47 -7.80
CA SER A 78 -1.95 10.49 -8.89
C SER A 78 -2.34 9.10 -8.37
N ALA A 79 -2.93 8.30 -9.24
CA ALA A 79 -3.19 6.90 -8.92
C ALA A 79 -1.87 6.12 -8.80
N LEU A 80 -1.82 5.21 -7.82
CA LEU A 80 -0.75 4.24 -7.68
C LEU A 80 -1.10 2.99 -8.51
N THR A 81 -0.20 2.58 -9.38
CA THR A 81 -0.34 1.33 -10.15
C THR A 81 0.50 0.23 -9.51
N ILE A 82 -0.15 -0.89 -9.19
CA ILE A 82 0.51 -2.09 -8.68
C ILE A 82 0.33 -3.17 -9.72
N THR A 83 1.43 -3.66 -10.24
CA THR A 83 1.44 -4.65 -11.32
C THR A 83 1.84 -6.00 -10.76
N SER A 84 1.01 -7.01 -11.02
CA SER A 84 1.40 -8.39 -10.84
C SER A 84 2.23 -8.78 -12.06
N SER A 85 3.54 -8.77 -11.90
CA SER A 85 4.46 -9.26 -12.91
C SER A 85 4.89 -10.68 -12.56
N SER A 86 4.82 -11.58 -13.51
CA SER A 86 5.43 -12.89 -13.40
C SER A 86 6.69 -12.94 -14.26
N THR A 87 7.79 -13.30 -13.66
CA THR A 87 9.05 -13.52 -14.36
C THR A 87 9.50 -14.94 -14.11
N THR A 88 9.77 -15.67 -15.17
CA THR A 88 10.31 -17.02 -15.06
C THR A 88 11.83 -16.93 -15.09
N VAL A 89 12.45 -17.32 -14.01
CA VAL A 89 13.92 -17.40 -13.88
C VAL A 89 14.28 -18.85 -13.58
N LEU A 90 15.03 -19.48 -14.47
CA LEU A 90 15.47 -20.88 -14.34
C LEU A 90 14.32 -21.86 -14.02
N GLY A 91 13.16 -21.64 -14.66
CA GLY A 91 11.98 -22.48 -14.46
C GLY A 91 11.10 -22.12 -13.24
N THR A 92 11.48 -21.11 -12.45
CA THR A 92 10.69 -20.63 -11.32
C THR A 92 9.96 -19.35 -11.69
N THR A 93 8.65 -19.33 -11.47
CA THR A 93 7.83 -18.13 -11.69
C THR A 93 7.77 -17.31 -10.42
N ILE A 94 8.12 -16.04 -10.53
CA ILE A 94 8.04 -15.06 -9.44
C ILE A 94 6.91 -14.08 -9.76
N THR A 95 5.94 -13.97 -8.86
CA THR A 95 4.82 -13.04 -8.99
C THR A 95 4.90 -12.00 -7.88
N ASN A 96 4.74 -10.73 -8.25
CA ASN A 96 4.77 -9.63 -7.30
C ASN A 96 3.59 -8.69 -7.57
N ALA A 97 2.71 -8.53 -6.59
CA ALA A 97 1.62 -7.57 -6.58
C ALA A 97 1.56 -6.88 -5.21
N GLN A 98 2.64 -6.20 -4.84
CA GLN A 98 2.80 -5.62 -3.52
C GLN A 98 3.41 -4.22 -3.59
N PHE A 99 3.04 -3.39 -2.63
CA PHE A 99 3.60 -2.06 -2.43
C PHE A 99 3.89 -1.85 -0.94
N TYR A 100 5.07 -1.32 -0.64
CA TYR A 100 5.49 -0.91 0.69
C TYR A 100 5.87 0.56 0.69
N TRP A 101 5.50 1.26 1.75
CA TRP A 101 5.97 2.60 1.99
C TRP A 101 6.14 2.84 3.49
N PHE A 102 7.20 3.54 3.85
CA PHE A 102 7.55 3.84 5.23
C PHE A 102 7.95 5.31 5.36
N THR A 103 7.55 5.95 6.45
CA THR A 103 7.96 7.31 6.75
C THR A 103 9.38 7.33 7.30
N GLY A 104 10.35 6.99 6.49
CA GLY A 104 11.75 7.19 6.86
C GLY A 104 12.16 8.64 6.78
N SER A 105 11.71 9.37 5.80
CA SER A 105 11.95 10.77 5.59
C SER A 105 11.16 11.22 4.40
N ASN A 106 9.99 11.61 4.70
CA ASN A 106 9.27 12.40 3.89
C ASN A 106 9.01 11.93 2.50
N THR A 107 8.02 11.77 2.32
CA THR A 107 7.36 12.78 1.97
C THR A 107 7.07 13.12 0.59
N GLY A 108 7.85 13.16 -0.21
CA GLY A 108 7.75 13.82 -1.45
C GLY A 108 6.55 13.37 -2.26
N SER A 109 6.61 12.51 -3.17
CA SER A 109 5.65 12.28 -4.24
C SER A 109 4.96 10.92 -4.19
N GLN A 110 4.78 10.35 -3.01
CA GLN A 110 4.15 9.03 -2.90
C GLN A 110 2.62 9.14 -3.09
N PRO A 111 2.02 8.39 -4.01
CA PRO A 111 0.62 8.58 -4.40
C PRO A 111 -0.40 8.56 -3.27
N LEU A 112 -0.24 7.73 -2.28
CA LEU A 112 -1.18 7.61 -1.15
C LEU A 112 -0.73 8.40 0.09
N CYS A 113 0.41 9.03 0.05
CA CYS A 113 1.05 9.70 1.17
C CYS A 113 1.21 11.17 0.94
N ASN A 114 1.25 11.59 -0.29
CA ASN A 114 1.47 12.95 -0.68
C ASN A 114 0.36 13.43 -1.60
N SER A 115 -0.63 14.01 -1.00
CA SER A 115 -1.48 14.95 -1.72
C SER A 115 -0.75 16.30 -1.75
N ALA A 116 -1.17 17.20 -2.60
CA ALA A 116 -0.70 18.59 -2.63
C ALA A 116 -0.84 19.27 -1.25
N SER A 117 -1.55 18.66 -0.33
CA SER A 117 -1.67 19.04 1.06
C SER A 117 -1.52 17.82 1.97
N LEU A 118 -0.43 17.74 2.73
CA LEU A 118 -0.21 16.70 3.74
C LEU A 118 -1.21 16.77 4.90
N SER A 119 -1.99 17.84 4.98
CA SER A 119 -3.02 18.04 6.00
C SER A 119 -4.42 17.63 5.54
N THR A 120 -4.64 17.42 4.26
CA THR A 120 -5.93 16.95 3.75
C THR A 120 -6.10 15.47 4.05
N ALA A 121 -7.15 15.12 4.79
CA ALA A 121 -7.45 13.73 5.12
C ALA A 121 -7.79 12.94 3.86
N ILE A 122 -7.26 11.72 3.78
CA ILE A 122 -7.69 10.71 2.82
C ILE A 122 -8.87 9.99 3.44
N ALA A 123 -10.06 10.19 2.87
CA ALA A 123 -11.29 9.60 3.38
C ALA A 123 -11.53 8.21 2.79
N SER A 124 -11.11 7.98 1.55
CA SER A 124 -11.24 6.68 0.91
C SER A 124 -10.12 6.40 -0.09
N ILE A 125 -9.91 5.13 -0.36
CA ILE A 125 -9.03 4.63 -1.42
C ILE A 125 -9.88 3.76 -2.35
N VAL A 126 -9.89 4.08 -3.63
CA VAL A 126 -10.60 3.30 -4.64
C VAL A 126 -9.61 2.39 -5.35
N ALA A 127 -9.82 1.09 -5.22
CA ALA A 127 -9.08 0.08 -5.98
C ALA A 127 -9.82 -0.24 -7.28
N THR A 128 -9.11 -0.29 -8.38
CA THR A 128 -9.63 -0.67 -9.70
C THR A 128 -8.82 -1.83 -10.24
N ASP A 129 -9.46 -2.94 -10.55
CA ASP A 129 -8.80 -4.08 -11.15
C ASP A 129 -8.34 -3.75 -12.58
N THR A 130 -7.10 -4.09 -12.89
CA THR A 130 -6.49 -3.94 -14.22
C THR A 130 -5.98 -5.28 -14.77
N SER A 131 -6.22 -6.37 -14.04
CA SER A 131 -5.81 -7.70 -14.45
C SER A 131 -6.81 -8.40 -15.37
N GLY A 132 -8.05 -7.94 -15.38
CA GLY A 132 -9.16 -8.58 -16.10
C GLY A 132 -9.70 -9.84 -15.42
N ALA A 133 -9.26 -10.14 -14.20
CA ALA A 133 -9.74 -11.23 -13.38
C ALA A 133 -10.09 -10.72 -11.98
N ALA A 134 -10.96 -11.43 -11.27
CA ALA A 134 -11.29 -11.06 -9.90
C ALA A 134 -10.02 -11.00 -9.03
N ASN A 135 -9.91 -9.96 -8.23
CA ASN A 135 -8.74 -9.64 -7.43
C ASN A 135 -9.16 -9.47 -5.96
N THR A 136 -8.33 -9.87 -5.03
CA THR A 136 -8.50 -9.57 -3.61
C THR A 136 -7.42 -8.58 -3.21
N VAL A 137 -7.83 -7.40 -2.77
CA VAL A 137 -6.91 -6.32 -2.37
C VAL A 137 -6.95 -6.12 -0.87
N SER A 138 -5.79 -6.12 -0.25
CA SER A 138 -5.60 -5.86 1.17
C SER A 138 -4.79 -4.60 1.38
N ILE A 139 -5.22 -3.75 2.31
CA ILE A 139 -4.55 -2.50 2.69
C ILE A 139 -4.36 -2.50 4.20
N THR A 140 -3.12 -2.34 4.64
CA THR A 140 -2.78 -2.20 6.05
C THR A 140 -2.03 -0.89 6.25
N ILE A 141 -2.56 -0.01 7.09
CA ILE A 141 -2.04 1.33 7.34
C ILE A 141 -1.75 1.48 8.82
N LEU A 142 -0.55 1.93 9.15
CA LEU A 142 -0.15 2.35 10.48
C LEU A 142 -0.05 3.88 10.51
N TYR A 143 -0.76 4.52 11.40
CA TYR A 143 -0.81 5.97 11.48
C TYR A 143 -0.92 6.46 12.92
N GLU A 144 -0.57 7.73 13.15
CA GLU A 144 -0.68 8.35 14.46
C GLU A 144 -2.10 8.89 14.62
N ALA A 145 -2.89 8.23 15.44
CA ALA A 145 -4.22 8.69 15.78
C ALA A 145 -4.13 10.02 16.57
N ALA A 146 -5.11 10.86 16.36
CA ALA A 146 -5.17 12.15 17.01
C ALA A 146 -5.35 12.01 18.54
#